data_5fdb88f8c5518274b8b02b2ae0771037
#
_entry.id   5fdb88f8c5518274b8b02b2ae0771037
#
_cell.length_a   1.000
_cell.length_b   1.000
_cell.length_c   1.000
_cell.angle_alpha   90.00
_cell.angle_beta   90.00
_cell.angle_gamma   90.00
#
_symmetry.space_group_name_H-M   'P 1'
#
loop_
_entity.id
_entity.type
_entity.pdbx_description
1 polymer ?
#
loop_
_entity_poly.entity_id
_entity_poly.type
_entity_poly.pdbx_seq_one_letter_code
_entity_poly.pdbx_strand_id
1 'polypeptide(L)'
;VSTEEEYEFKFNREYKNFNPDGGDCANFASQIMYESGRFKKNSIWNYNNRDGTKAWVNAQGFKNYILNSGRGSLICKGSYEETYKESYNLRPGDFVAYEKGGRITHVSTVTGMDSKGYPLVTCHNTDRLLVPWDLGWSNKTIRFHLIRVHY
;
A
#
# COMPACT_ATOMS: atom_id res chain seq x y z
N VAL A 1 -7.92 16.48 11.76
CA VAL A 1 -8.38 15.20 11.23
C VAL A 1 -8.74 15.36 9.75
N SER A 2 -8.18 14.52 8.93
CA SER A 2 -8.48 14.55 7.50
C SER A 2 -9.89 14.02 7.24
N THR A 3 -10.58 14.61 6.27
CA THR A 3 -11.91 14.21 5.85
C THR A 3 -11.82 13.43 4.53
N GLU A 4 -12.91 12.79 4.15
CA GLU A 4 -13.01 12.13 2.85
C GLU A 4 -12.75 13.12 1.72
N GLU A 5 -13.22 14.35 1.86
CA GLU A 5 -12.99 15.42 0.90
C GLU A 5 -11.51 15.70 0.71
N GLU A 6 -10.78 15.86 1.82
CA GLU A 6 -9.33 16.06 1.75
C GLU A 6 -8.64 14.86 1.11
N TYR A 7 -9.10 13.67 1.42
CA TYR A 7 -8.54 12.47 0.85
C TYR A 7 -8.73 12.45 -0.66
N GLU A 8 -9.91 12.80 -1.14
CA GLU A 8 -10.19 12.82 -2.57
C GLU A 8 -9.33 13.83 -3.33
N PHE A 9 -8.96 14.94 -2.72
CA PHE A 9 -8.05 15.89 -3.34
C PHE A 9 -6.67 15.30 -3.63
N LYS A 10 -6.28 14.29 -2.90
CA LYS A 10 -4.99 13.63 -3.09
C LYS A 10 -5.02 12.57 -4.17
N PHE A 11 -6.20 12.18 -4.63
CA PHE A 11 -6.32 11.21 -5.70
C PHE A 11 -5.97 11.88 -7.03
N ASN A 12 -4.97 11.35 -7.71
CA ASN A 12 -4.56 11.88 -8.99
C ASN A 12 -5.54 11.46 -10.07
N ARG A 13 -6.27 12.41 -10.65
CA ARG A 13 -7.31 12.15 -11.65
C ARG A 13 -6.77 11.63 -12.98
N GLU A 14 -5.46 11.68 -13.20
CA GLU A 14 -4.85 11.05 -14.37
C GLU A 14 -4.97 9.53 -14.32
N TYR A 15 -5.23 8.98 -13.15
CA TYR A 15 -5.31 7.54 -12.96
C TYR A 15 -6.78 7.09 -12.88
N LYS A 16 -7.04 5.93 -13.51
CA LYS A 16 -8.36 5.32 -13.44
C LYS A 16 -8.63 4.82 -12.03
N ASN A 17 -9.88 4.93 -11.59
CA ASN A 17 -10.31 4.35 -10.32
C ASN A 17 -10.61 2.86 -10.53
N PHE A 18 -9.84 2.00 -9.87
CA PHE A 18 -9.99 0.53 -9.94
C PHE A 18 -10.77 -0.03 -8.75
N ASN A 19 -11.39 0.83 -7.95
CA ASN A 19 -12.06 0.43 -6.71
C ASN A 19 -13.08 -0.70 -6.88
N PRO A 20 -13.98 -0.67 -7.87
CA PRO A 20 -14.94 -1.77 -8.05
C PRO A 20 -14.27 -3.12 -8.31
N ASP A 21 -13.06 -3.11 -8.83
CA ASP A 21 -12.31 -4.32 -9.17
C ASP A 21 -11.34 -4.74 -8.05
N GLY A 22 -11.40 -4.05 -6.90
CA GLY A 22 -10.54 -4.35 -5.76
C GLY A 22 -9.07 -4.00 -5.96
N GLY A 23 -8.74 -3.30 -7.05
CA GLY A 23 -7.36 -2.99 -7.39
C GLY A 23 -6.91 -1.57 -7.09
N ASP A 24 -7.79 -0.73 -6.57
CA ASP A 24 -7.47 0.68 -6.41
C ASP A 24 -6.44 0.95 -5.31
N CYS A 25 -6.34 0.09 -4.32
CA CYS A 25 -5.33 0.23 -3.29
C CYS A 25 -3.91 0.09 -3.84
N ALA A 26 -3.71 -0.86 -4.76
CA ALA A 26 -2.41 -1.03 -5.42
C ALA A 26 -2.15 0.10 -6.39
N ASN A 27 -3.17 0.55 -7.11
CA ASN A 27 -3.06 1.70 -8.00
C ASN A 27 -2.60 2.94 -7.21
N PHE A 28 -3.19 3.19 -6.06
CA PHE A 28 -2.81 4.31 -5.20
C PHE A 28 -1.36 4.18 -4.72
N ALA A 29 -0.96 3.01 -4.25
CA ALA A 29 0.41 2.76 -3.82
C ALA A 29 1.41 2.95 -4.96
N SER A 30 1.07 2.48 -6.15
CA SER A 30 1.91 2.66 -7.35
C SER A 30 2.05 4.13 -7.73
N GLN A 31 0.97 4.90 -7.64
CA GLN A 31 1.02 6.35 -7.89
C GLN A 31 2.00 7.03 -6.97
N ILE A 32 1.95 6.71 -5.68
CA ILE A 32 2.85 7.33 -4.70
C ILE A 32 4.31 7.04 -5.04
N MET A 33 4.63 5.81 -5.39
CA MET A 33 5.99 5.44 -5.77
C MET A 33 6.43 6.18 -7.04
N TYR A 34 5.59 6.19 -8.06
CA TYR A 34 5.93 6.85 -9.32
C TYR A 34 6.06 8.36 -9.18
N GLU A 35 5.11 8.99 -8.48
CA GLU A 35 5.11 10.45 -8.29
C GLU A 35 6.24 10.93 -7.39
N SER A 36 6.89 10.04 -6.65
CA SER A 36 8.10 10.38 -5.89
C SER A 36 9.26 10.77 -6.79
N GLY A 37 9.21 10.41 -8.06
CA GLY A 37 10.30 10.64 -9.01
C GLY A 37 11.47 9.67 -8.87
N ARG A 38 11.39 8.71 -7.95
CA ARG A 38 12.48 7.75 -7.68
C ARG A 38 12.37 6.47 -8.49
N PHE A 39 11.18 6.17 -9.01
CA PHE A 39 10.94 4.91 -9.71
C PHE A 39 10.35 5.18 -11.09
N LYS A 40 10.96 4.58 -12.09
CA LYS A 40 10.48 4.70 -13.48
C LYS A 40 9.57 3.52 -13.80
N LYS A 41 8.59 3.78 -14.65
CA LYS A 41 7.78 2.71 -15.24
C LYS A 41 8.65 1.80 -16.09
N ASN A 42 8.26 0.55 -16.21
CA ASN A 42 8.91 -0.42 -17.08
C ASN A 42 7.85 -1.36 -17.67
N SER A 43 8.25 -2.41 -18.35
CA SER A 43 7.29 -3.31 -19.00
C SER A 43 6.42 -4.10 -18.02
N ILE A 44 6.89 -4.28 -16.78
CA ILE A 44 6.17 -5.05 -15.76
C ILE A 44 5.30 -4.14 -14.91
N TRP A 45 5.83 -3.00 -14.50
CA TRP A 45 5.15 -2.04 -13.62
C TRP A 45 4.90 -0.76 -14.41
N ASN A 46 3.69 -0.63 -14.94
CA ASN A 46 3.36 0.43 -15.88
C ASN A 46 1.89 0.81 -15.83
N TYR A 47 1.62 2.07 -16.09
CA TYR A 47 0.28 2.60 -16.25
C TYR A 47 0.28 3.51 -17.48
N ASN A 48 -0.57 3.22 -18.46
CA ASN A 48 -0.62 3.96 -19.71
C ASN A 48 -2.04 3.97 -20.26
N ASN A 49 -2.47 5.10 -20.83
CA ASN A 49 -3.79 5.25 -21.41
C ASN A 49 -4.94 4.84 -20.48
N ARG A 50 -4.81 5.16 -19.19
CA ARG A 50 -5.76 4.83 -18.14
C ARG A 50 -5.91 3.33 -17.93
N ASP A 51 -4.88 2.59 -18.25
CA ASP A 51 -4.84 1.15 -18.01
C ASP A 51 -3.49 0.78 -17.38
N GLY A 52 -3.50 -0.18 -16.49
CA GLY A 52 -2.31 -0.56 -15.74
C GLY A 52 -2.00 -2.03 -15.84
N THR A 53 -0.71 -2.36 -15.72
CA THR A 53 -0.28 -3.75 -15.63
C THR A 53 -0.67 -4.34 -14.29
N LYS A 54 -0.67 -5.66 -14.17
CA LYS A 54 -1.01 -6.36 -12.94
C LYS A 54 -0.15 -5.89 -11.76
N ALA A 55 1.15 -5.65 -11.99
CA ALA A 55 2.04 -5.16 -10.94
C ALA A 55 1.66 -3.76 -10.45
N TRP A 56 0.98 -2.99 -11.26
CA TRP A 56 0.53 -1.65 -10.88
C TRP A 56 -0.81 -1.64 -10.17
N VAL A 57 -1.77 -2.45 -10.65
CA VAL A 57 -3.18 -2.34 -10.22
C VAL A 57 -3.70 -3.50 -9.39
N ASN A 58 -2.90 -4.54 -9.17
CA ASN A 58 -3.33 -5.71 -8.41
C ASN A 58 -2.47 -5.84 -7.15
N ALA A 59 -3.11 -6.02 -5.99
CA ALA A 59 -2.40 -6.03 -4.71
C ALA A 59 -1.33 -7.12 -4.65
N GLN A 60 -1.67 -8.34 -5.05
CA GLN A 60 -0.70 -9.43 -5.07
C GLN A 60 0.40 -9.18 -6.08
N GLY A 61 0.05 -8.70 -7.28
CA GLY A 61 1.01 -8.38 -8.32
C GLY A 61 1.95 -7.26 -7.92
N PHE A 62 1.43 -6.23 -7.28
CA PHE A 62 2.23 -5.11 -6.80
C PHE A 62 3.25 -5.56 -5.75
N LYS A 63 2.81 -6.30 -4.75
CA LYS A 63 3.69 -6.81 -3.69
C LYS A 63 4.78 -7.71 -4.27
N ASN A 64 4.39 -8.62 -5.15
CA ASN A 64 5.36 -9.53 -5.79
C ASN A 64 6.40 -8.76 -6.59
N TYR A 65 5.96 -7.77 -7.37
CA TYR A 65 6.87 -6.97 -8.18
C TYR A 65 7.86 -6.19 -7.31
N ILE A 66 7.38 -5.55 -6.25
CA ILE A 66 8.25 -4.73 -5.39
C ILE A 66 9.36 -5.58 -4.77
N LEU A 67 9.01 -6.76 -4.30
CA LEU A 67 10.01 -7.66 -3.70
C LEU A 67 10.93 -8.28 -4.75
N ASN A 68 10.38 -8.73 -5.88
CA ASN A 68 11.18 -9.40 -6.92
C ASN A 68 12.10 -8.45 -7.66
N SER A 69 11.71 -7.18 -7.80
CA SER A 69 12.50 -6.18 -8.51
C SER A 69 13.64 -5.60 -7.66
N GLY A 70 13.63 -5.84 -6.34
CA GLY A 70 14.56 -5.20 -5.43
C GLY A 70 14.22 -3.76 -5.10
N ARG A 71 13.08 -3.25 -5.56
CA ARG A 71 12.63 -1.89 -5.22
C ARG A 71 12.12 -1.77 -3.80
N GLY A 72 11.87 -2.89 -3.16
CA GLY A 72 11.53 -2.96 -1.76
C GLY A 72 11.98 -4.28 -1.16
N SER A 73 11.89 -4.38 0.16
CA SER A 73 12.24 -5.59 0.89
C SER A 73 11.23 -5.85 2.00
N LEU A 74 11.07 -7.12 2.33
CA LEU A 74 10.18 -7.52 3.41
C LEU A 74 10.85 -7.25 4.76
N ILE A 75 10.22 -6.43 5.60
CA ILE A 75 10.69 -6.20 6.97
C ILE A 75 10.33 -7.40 7.82
N CYS A 76 9.06 -7.79 7.80
CA CYS A 76 8.60 -9.02 8.44
C CYS A 76 7.20 -9.35 7.96
N LYS A 77 6.76 -10.58 8.23
CA LYS A 77 5.39 -10.99 7.95
C LYS A 77 4.89 -11.91 9.06
N GLY A 78 3.59 -11.92 9.27
CA GLY A 78 2.96 -12.77 10.27
C GLY A 78 1.66 -12.18 10.77
N SER A 79 1.23 -12.68 11.94
CA SER A 79 0.06 -12.16 12.63
C SER A 79 0.34 -10.75 13.14
N TYR A 80 -0.69 -10.08 13.64
CA TYR A 80 -0.52 -8.77 14.25
C TYR A 80 0.52 -8.79 15.36
N GLU A 81 0.45 -9.79 16.25
CA GLU A 81 1.37 -9.92 17.38
C GLU A 81 2.80 -10.13 16.93
N GLU A 82 3.00 -10.85 15.83
CA GLU A 82 4.33 -11.11 15.28
C GLU A 82 4.92 -9.90 14.58
N THR A 83 4.08 -9.02 14.03
CA THR A 83 4.52 -7.86 13.24
C THR A 83 4.45 -6.52 13.99
N TYR A 84 3.70 -6.47 15.08
CA TYR A 84 3.43 -5.24 15.80
C TYR A 84 4.69 -4.45 16.17
N LYS A 85 5.66 -5.09 16.77
CA LYS A 85 6.88 -4.41 17.21
C LYS A 85 7.70 -3.90 16.03
N GLU A 86 7.77 -4.68 14.96
CA GLU A 86 8.51 -4.31 13.76
C GLU A 86 7.83 -3.19 12.98
N SER A 87 6.52 -2.99 13.18
CA SER A 87 5.80 -1.94 12.47
C SER A 87 6.35 -0.55 12.77
N TYR A 88 6.97 -0.35 13.93
CA TYR A 88 7.58 0.94 14.26
C TYR A 88 8.76 1.29 13.37
N ASN A 89 9.26 0.35 12.59
CA ASN A 89 10.33 0.59 11.62
C ASN A 89 9.80 1.06 10.27
N LEU A 90 8.49 1.05 10.06
CA LEU A 90 7.88 1.57 8.84
C LEU A 90 8.02 3.10 8.80
N ARG A 91 8.24 3.61 7.61
CA ARG A 91 8.38 5.06 7.35
C ARG A 91 7.39 5.48 6.27
N PRO A 92 7.01 6.76 6.21
CA PRO A 92 6.17 7.24 5.12
C PRO A 92 6.76 6.83 3.76
N GLY A 93 5.92 6.29 2.90
CA GLY A 93 6.33 5.73 1.62
C GLY A 93 6.46 4.22 1.62
N ASP A 94 6.61 3.60 2.78
CA ASP A 94 6.55 2.14 2.92
C ASP A 94 5.10 1.68 2.83
N PHE A 95 4.87 0.38 2.78
CA PHE A 95 3.49 -0.09 2.75
C PHE A 95 3.31 -1.40 3.50
N VAL A 96 2.04 -1.67 3.81
CA VAL A 96 1.60 -2.91 4.46
C VAL A 96 0.74 -3.66 3.47
N ALA A 97 1.04 -4.93 3.27
CA ALA A 97 0.20 -5.82 2.46
C ALA A 97 -0.57 -6.75 3.40
N TYR A 98 -1.82 -7.00 3.09
CA TYR A 98 -2.74 -7.76 3.92
C TYR A 98 -3.07 -9.06 3.21
N GLU A 99 -2.73 -10.18 3.85
CA GLU A 99 -2.93 -11.51 3.32
C GLU A 99 -4.16 -12.16 3.96
N LYS A 100 -5.03 -12.69 3.12
CA LYS A 100 -6.18 -13.48 3.56
C LYS A 100 -6.28 -14.71 2.69
N GLY A 101 -6.35 -15.89 3.32
CA GLY A 101 -6.44 -17.14 2.59
C GLY A 101 -5.26 -17.42 1.65
N GLY A 102 -4.07 -17.01 2.05
CA GLY A 102 -2.85 -17.23 1.26
C GLY A 102 -2.63 -16.26 0.13
N ARG A 103 -3.46 -15.22 0.01
CA ARG A 103 -3.37 -14.21 -1.06
C ARG A 103 -3.31 -12.81 -0.47
N ILE A 104 -2.52 -11.95 -1.09
CA ILE A 104 -2.54 -10.52 -0.78
C ILE A 104 -3.79 -9.91 -1.42
N THR A 105 -4.70 -9.43 -0.59
CA THR A 105 -5.98 -8.89 -1.05
C THR A 105 -6.05 -7.37 -0.97
N HIS A 106 -5.09 -6.75 -0.28
CA HIS A 106 -5.10 -5.31 -0.05
C HIS A 106 -3.69 -4.81 0.27
N VAL A 107 -3.42 -3.55 -0.05
CA VAL A 107 -2.21 -2.85 0.39
C VAL A 107 -2.59 -1.46 0.88
N SER A 108 -1.86 -0.97 1.86
CA SER A 108 -2.00 0.40 2.35
C SER A 108 -0.64 1.05 2.39
N THR A 109 -0.57 2.32 2.05
CA THR A 109 0.69 3.07 2.05
C THR A 109 0.82 3.83 3.37
N VAL A 110 1.99 3.72 4.00
CA VAL A 110 2.29 4.51 5.19
C VAL A 110 2.46 5.96 4.76
N THR A 111 1.64 6.84 5.34
CA THR A 111 1.65 8.26 4.98
C THR A 111 1.92 9.16 6.18
N GLY A 112 2.02 8.60 7.38
CA GLY A 112 2.32 9.36 8.58
C GLY A 112 2.56 8.46 9.77
N MET A 113 2.78 9.09 10.91
CA MET A 113 2.97 8.41 12.19
C MET A 113 2.16 9.17 13.24
N ASP A 114 1.67 8.46 14.26
CA ASP A 114 1.05 9.13 15.36
C ASP A 114 2.13 9.69 16.34
N SER A 115 1.71 10.28 17.44
CA SER A 115 2.62 10.88 18.41
C SER A 115 3.56 9.88 19.07
N LYS A 116 3.26 8.60 18.99
CA LYS A 116 4.09 7.53 19.56
C LYS A 116 4.93 6.82 18.50
N GLY A 117 4.84 7.25 17.25
CA GLY A 117 5.56 6.62 16.15
C GLY A 117 4.85 5.42 15.53
N TYR A 118 3.58 5.20 15.89
CA TYR A 118 2.79 4.12 15.30
C TYR A 118 2.40 4.49 13.88
N PRO A 119 2.62 3.62 12.88
CA PRO A 119 2.36 3.98 11.49
C PRO A 119 0.88 4.21 11.19
N LEU A 120 0.63 5.28 10.45
CA LEU A 120 -0.69 5.61 9.93
C LEU A 120 -0.65 5.39 8.42
N VAL A 121 -1.70 4.81 7.89
CA VAL A 121 -1.78 4.45 6.47
C VAL A 121 -2.93 5.15 5.78
N THR A 122 -2.78 5.28 4.48
CA THR A 122 -3.81 5.79 3.59
C THR A 122 -4.02 4.78 2.48
N CYS A 123 -5.28 4.53 2.13
CA CYS A 123 -5.61 3.68 1.01
C CYS A 123 -6.90 4.17 0.37
N HIS A 124 -7.06 3.89 -0.90
CA HIS A 124 -8.14 4.48 -1.68
C HIS A 124 -9.41 3.63 -1.73
N ASN A 125 -9.29 2.31 -1.82
CA ASN A 125 -10.48 1.49 -2.03
C ASN A 125 -11.41 1.40 -0.80
N THR A 126 -10.94 1.76 0.39
CA THR A 126 -11.76 1.86 1.60
C THR A 126 -11.83 3.28 2.14
N ASP A 127 -11.37 4.25 1.37
CA ASP A 127 -11.38 5.67 1.73
C ASP A 127 -10.82 5.96 3.11
N ARG A 128 -9.71 5.33 3.43
CA ARG A 128 -9.02 5.54 4.70
C ARG A 128 -7.88 6.54 4.53
N LEU A 129 -7.83 7.50 5.43
CA LEU A 129 -6.82 8.54 5.42
C LEU A 129 -6.22 8.67 6.82
N LEU A 130 -4.90 8.41 6.92
CA LEU A 130 -4.13 8.54 8.16
C LEU A 130 -4.78 7.77 9.33
N VAL A 131 -5.05 6.50 9.11
CA VAL A 131 -5.58 5.60 10.14
C VAL A 131 -4.51 4.59 10.56
N PRO A 132 -4.58 4.03 11.77
CA PRO A 132 -3.65 2.98 12.19
C PRO A 132 -3.60 1.84 11.16
N TRP A 133 -2.41 1.33 10.90
CA TRP A 133 -2.21 0.34 9.82
C TRP A 133 -3.01 -0.95 10.03
N ASP A 134 -3.34 -1.29 11.26
CA ASP A 134 -4.09 -2.50 11.58
C ASP A 134 -5.60 -2.28 11.73
N LEU A 135 -6.09 -1.06 11.57
CA LEU A 135 -7.49 -0.73 11.78
C LEU A 135 -8.40 -1.55 10.86
N GLY A 136 -9.33 -2.29 11.46
CA GLY A 136 -10.27 -3.12 10.71
C GLY A 136 -9.71 -4.48 10.30
N TRP A 137 -8.45 -4.78 10.64
CA TRP A 137 -7.78 -6.01 10.24
C TRP A 137 -7.37 -6.89 11.43
N SER A 138 -7.99 -6.71 12.58
CA SER A 138 -7.65 -7.45 13.79
C SER A 138 -8.08 -8.93 13.78
N ASN A 139 -8.70 -9.39 12.71
CA ASN A 139 -9.08 -10.79 12.54
C ASN A 139 -7.85 -11.69 12.53
N LYS A 140 -7.88 -12.78 13.31
CA LYS A 140 -6.75 -13.70 13.43
C LYS A 140 -6.38 -14.42 12.13
N THR A 141 -7.26 -14.40 11.12
CA THR A 141 -6.97 -15.02 9.82
C THR A 141 -6.14 -14.12 8.91
N ILE A 142 -5.98 -12.86 9.27
CA ILE A 142 -5.21 -11.91 8.47
C ILE A 142 -3.74 -11.99 8.85
N ARG A 143 -2.88 -12.03 7.84
CA ARG A 143 -1.44 -11.93 8.04
C ARG A 143 -0.96 -10.66 7.38
N PHE A 144 0.00 -10.01 8.00
CA PHE A 144 0.51 -8.72 7.55
C PHE A 144 1.91 -8.89 6.98
N HIS A 145 2.20 -8.19 5.90
CA HIS A 145 3.52 -8.11 5.30
C HIS A 145 3.97 -6.65 5.36
N LEU A 146 4.99 -6.39 6.17
CA LEU A 146 5.52 -5.03 6.32
C LEU A 146 6.65 -4.86 5.31
N ILE A 147 6.54 -3.89 4.43
CA ILE A 147 7.43 -3.78 3.27
C ILE A 147 8.07 -2.41 3.24
N ARG A 148 9.41 -2.41 3.16
CA ARG A 148 10.19 -1.19 2.98
C ARG A 148 10.40 -0.92 1.51
N VAL A 149 10.17 0.32 1.10
CA VAL A 149 10.46 0.76 -0.26
C VAL A 149 11.84 1.42 -0.26
N HIS A 150 12.67 1.07 -1.23
CA HIS A 150 14.05 1.57 -1.34
C HIS A 150 14.10 2.84 -2.18
N TYR A 151 13.60 3.90 -1.60
CA TYR A 151 13.63 5.23 -2.23
C TYR A 151 15.03 5.75 -2.46
#